data_ced8c7843288277d9fe0afb2375d2086
#
_entry.id   ced8c7843288277d9fe0afb2375d2086
#
_cell.length_a   1.000
_cell.length_b   1.000
_cell.length_c   1.000
_cell.angle_alpha   90.00
_cell.angle_beta   90.00
_cell.angle_gamma   90.00
#
_symmetry.space_group_name_H-M   'P 1'
#
loop_
_entity.id
_entity.type
_entity.pdbx_description
1 polymer ?
#
loop_
_entity_poly.entity_id
_entity_poly.type
_entity_poly.pdbx_seq_one_letter_code
_entity_poly.pdbx_strand_id
1 'polypeptide(L)'
;MRIKLISQLFAAVGIAGISVAPFLMAPPSPPPLPIEIPVEPFEPKAEVKKTWQCPDCKPEEQYVLAELQKHTRITDRNALATIMGNIQQESKFISNICEGGARVSYDRCYSGGYGLIQWTSVNRYNNLGKFCKNYGCDPSSLEGQTRYMINESVFQRYLPMFEGSGQTIAQYMTPAYYWLGWGIKGNRELYAYDYVKKLKHMV
;
A
#
# COMPACT_ATOMS: atom_id res chain seq x y z
N MET A 1 -36.82 -54.75 -29.70
CA MET A 1 -37.38 -56.01 -29.15
C MET A 1 -37.99 -55.74 -27.77
N ARG A 2 -39.34 -55.80 -27.74
CA ARG A 2 -40.27 -55.98 -26.59
C ARG A 2 -40.01 -55.26 -25.25
N ILE A 3 -40.73 -54.19 -24.98
CA ILE A 3 -42.00 -53.98 -24.22
C ILE A 3 -42.25 -54.99 -23.07
N LYS A 4 -42.33 -54.50 -21.85
CA LYS A 4 -43.34 -54.96 -20.89
C LYS A 4 -43.78 -53.79 -19.95
N LEU A 5 -45.01 -53.37 -20.14
CA LEU A 5 -45.86 -52.71 -19.17
C LEU A 5 -46.15 -53.66 -17.97
N ILE A 6 -46.22 -53.13 -16.78
CA ILE A 6 -47.07 -53.69 -15.73
C ILE A 6 -47.77 -52.53 -15.05
N SER A 7 -49.09 -52.60 -15.20
CA SER A 7 -50.15 -51.83 -14.55
C SER A 7 -50.50 -52.53 -13.24
N GLN A 8 -50.75 -51.77 -12.15
CA GLN A 8 -51.67 -52.11 -11.05
C GLN A 8 -51.72 -50.96 -10.06
N LEU A 9 -52.71 -50.50 -9.73
CA LEU A 9 -54.00 -50.68 -9.06
C LEU A 9 -54.17 -49.61 -7.94
N PHE A 10 -55.29 -48.93 -8.04
CA PHE A 10 -55.77 -47.91 -7.09
C PHE A 10 -56.10 -48.50 -5.72
N ALA A 11 -55.74 -47.76 -4.64
CA ALA A 11 -56.44 -47.83 -3.38
C ALA A 11 -56.72 -46.39 -2.91
N ALA A 12 -57.98 -46.02 -2.96
CA ALA A 12 -58.47 -44.78 -2.38
C ALA A 12 -58.59 -44.93 -0.87
N VAL A 13 -57.88 -44.11 -0.12
CA VAL A 13 -58.13 -43.92 1.32
C VAL A 13 -58.52 -42.44 1.48
N GLY A 14 -59.79 -42.25 1.87
CA GLY A 14 -60.31 -40.95 2.26
C GLY A 14 -59.68 -40.47 3.54
N ILE A 15 -59.16 -39.29 3.53
CA ILE A 15 -58.68 -38.59 4.71
C ILE A 15 -59.49 -37.30 4.89
N ALA A 16 -60.13 -37.22 6.03
CA ALA A 16 -60.93 -36.10 6.51
C ALA A 16 -60.17 -34.78 6.42
N GLY A 17 -60.84 -33.77 5.89
CA GLY A 17 -60.31 -32.41 5.76
C GLY A 17 -60.06 -31.78 7.14
N ILE A 18 -58.81 -31.50 7.41
CA ILE A 18 -58.42 -30.58 8.49
C ILE A 18 -58.24 -29.20 7.81
N SER A 19 -59.21 -28.32 8.07
CA SER A 19 -59.09 -26.92 7.64
C SER A 19 -58.01 -26.23 8.48
N VAL A 20 -56.86 -26.04 7.88
CA VAL A 20 -55.78 -25.23 8.48
C VAL A 20 -55.99 -23.80 8.02
N ALA A 21 -56.42 -22.92 8.92
CA ALA A 21 -56.51 -21.50 8.67
C ALA A 21 -55.07 -20.97 8.31
N PRO A 22 -54.94 -20.11 7.28
CA PRO A 22 -53.65 -19.51 6.96
C PRO A 22 -53.21 -18.61 8.11
N PHE A 23 -52.10 -18.98 8.74
CA PHE A 23 -51.39 -18.14 9.71
C PHE A 23 -50.79 -16.99 8.90
N LEU A 24 -51.41 -15.81 8.91
CA LEU A 24 -50.86 -14.58 8.38
C LEU A 24 -49.61 -14.22 9.21
N MET A 25 -48.47 -14.64 8.75
CA MET A 25 -47.20 -14.16 9.28
C MET A 25 -47.12 -12.66 8.98
N ALA A 26 -46.97 -11.84 10.01
CA ALA A 26 -46.67 -10.44 9.87
C ALA A 26 -45.34 -10.29 9.09
N PRO A 27 -45.20 -9.30 8.17
CA PRO A 27 -43.96 -9.07 7.46
C PRO A 27 -42.84 -8.82 8.45
N PRO A 28 -41.60 -9.34 8.18
CA PRO A 28 -40.46 -9.05 9.02
C PRO A 28 -40.23 -7.54 9.13
N SER A 29 -39.97 -7.06 10.33
CA SER A 29 -39.61 -5.68 10.57
C SER A 29 -38.44 -5.27 9.67
N PRO A 30 -38.43 -4.05 9.10
CA PRO A 30 -37.31 -3.58 8.30
C PRO A 30 -36.03 -3.62 9.10
N PRO A 31 -34.88 -3.93 8.48
CA PRO A 31 -33.59 -3.92 9.17
C PRO A 31 -33.34 -2.53 9.76
N PRO A 32 -32.70 -2.46 10.95
CA PRO A 32 -32.35 -1.17 11.54
C PRO A 32 -31.52 -0.37 10.56
N LEU A 33 -31.84 0.93 10.42
CA LEU A 33 -31.07 1.86 9.62
C LEU A 33 -29.59 1.80 10.04
N PRO A 34 -28.64 1.91 9.09
CA PRO A 34 -27.24 1.99 9.42
C PRO A 34 -27.04 3.11 10.46
N ILE A 35 -26.37 2.80 11.55
CA ILE A 35 -25.94 3.81 12.52
C ILE A 35 -24.98 4.73 11.75
N GLU A 36 -25.39 5.95 11.45
CA GLU A 36 -24.50 6.99 10.97
C GLU A 36 -23.46 7.22 12.09
N ILE A 37 -22.28 6.63 11.91
CA ILE A 37 -21.13 6.96 12.73
C ILE A 37 -20.84 8.43 12.44
N PRO A 38 -20.87 9.34 13.43
CA PRO A 38 -20.50 10.72 13.21
C PRO A 38 -19.08 10.72 12.62
N VAL A 39 -18.93 11.18 11.39
CA VAL A 39 -17.63 11.47 10.81
C VAL A 39 -17.12 12.65 11.58
N GLU A 40 -16.23 12.40 12.56
CA GLU A 40 -15.52 13.51 13.22
C GLU A 40 -14.89 14.38 12.13
N PRO A 41 -15.00 15.71 12.22
CA PRO A 41 -14.34 16.59 11.28
C PRO A 41 -12.86 16.22 11.24
N PHE A 42 -12.33 15.95 10.06
CA PHE A 42 -10.90 15.69 9.84
C PHE A 42 -10.12 16.90 10.36
N GLU A 43 -9.64 16.82 11.60
CA GLU A 43 -8.72 17.83 12.11
C GLU A 43 -7.48 17.81 11.21
N PRO A 44 -7.08 18.94 10.61
CA PRO A 44 -5.87 19.00 9.82
C PRO A 44 -4.72 18.48 10.68
N LYS A 45 -4.06 17.40 10.24
CA LYS A 45 -2.86 16.90 10.93
C LYS A 45 -1.96 18.08 11.22
N ALA A 46 -1.62 18.29 12.50
CA ALA A 46 -0.68 19.31 12.93
C ALA A 46 0.55 19.28 12.00
N GLU A 47 0.97 20.45 11.51
CA GLU A 47 2.13 20.57 10.64
C GLU A 47 3.32 19.88 11.33
N VAL A 48 3.71 18.72 10.80
CA VAL A 48 4.88 18.01 11.32
C VAL A 48 6.09 18.82 10.88
N LYS A 49 6.72 19.53 11.83
CA LYS A 49 7.94 20.29 11.58
C LYS A 49 8.98 19.34 10.98
N LYS A 50 9.54 19.71 9.84
CA LYS A 50 10.71 19.03 9.27
C LYS A 50 11.82 19.06 10.31
N THR A 51 12.27 17.91 10.78
CA THR A 51 13.30 17.84 11.83
C THR A 51 14.68 17.55 11.26
N TRP A 52 14.80 17.06 10.04
CA TRP A 52 16.04 16.65 9.42
C TRP A 52 16.24 17.27 8.03
N GLN A 53 17.47 17.72 7.79
CA GLN A 53 17.95 18.17 6.48
C GLN A 53 19.10 17.29 6.03
N CYS A 54 19.34 17.23 4.72
CA CYS A 54 20.51 16.58 4.14
C CYS A 54 21.21 17.55 3.18
N PRO A 55 21.99 18.54 3.68
CA PRO A 55 22.62 19.55 2.82
C PRO A 55 23.54 18.96 1.76
N ASP A 56 24.24 17.86 2.10
CA ASP A 56 25.17 17.18 1.23
C ASP A 56 24.52 16.12 0.33
N CYS A 57 23.19 16.03 0.35
CA CYS A 57 22.43 15.14 -0.51
C CYS A 57 22.11 15.79 -1.87
N LYS A 58 21.89 14.95 -2.89
CA LYS A 58 21.40 15.41 -4.20
C LYS A 58 19.98 15.98 -4.09
N PRO A 59 19.55 16.82 -5.04
CA PRO A 59 18.21 17.41 -5.04
C PRO A 59 17.09 16.35 -4.91
N GLU A 60 17.22 15.22 -5.60
CA GLU A 60 16.24 14.13 -5.57
C GLU A 60 16.13 13.48 -4.19
N GLU A 61 17.27 13.30 -3.52
CA GLU A 61 17.33 12.76 -2.16
C GLU A 61 16.70 13.74 -1.15
N GLN A 62 17.01 15.04 -1.28
CA GLN A 62 16.43 16.09 -0.45
C GLN A 62 14.92 16.19 -0.64
N TYR A 63 14.45 16.06 -1.88
CA TYR A 63 13.02 16.08 -2.20
C TYR A 63 12.29 14.92 -1.50
N VAL A 64 12.78 13.70 -1.66
CA VAL A 64 12.15 12.51 -1.03
C VAL A 64 12.14 12.63 0.50
N LEU A 65 13.26 13.07 1.09
CA LEU A 65 13.37 13.29 2.54
C LEU A 65 12.33 14.34 3.02
N ALA A 66 12.17 15.43 2.28
CA ALA A 66 11.22 16.48 2.61
C ALA A 66 9.77 15.96 2.55
N GLU A 67 9.41 15.24 1.48
CA GLU A 67 8.07 14.70 1.31
C GLU A 67 7.73 13.61 2.34
N LEU A 68 8.69 12.75 2.71
CA LEU A 68 8.52 11.79 3.81
C LEU A 68 8.15 12.52 5.11
N GLN A 69 8.91 13.54 5.49
CA GLN A 69 8.68 14.29 6.75
C GLN A 69 7.40 15.14 6.70
N LYS A 70 6.99 15.60 5.51
CA LYS A 70 5.77 16.36 5.31
C LYS A 70 4.50 15.52 5.42
N HIS A 71 4.54 14.29 4.90
CA HIS A 71 3.36 13.44 4.74
C HIS A 71 3.29 12.25 5.70
N THR A 72 4.29 12.09 6.58
CA THR A 72 4.32 11.07 7.63
C THR A 72 4.72 11.70 8.96
N ARG A 73 4.60 10.94 10.05
CA ARG A 73 5.08 11.34 11.38
C ARG A 73 6.46 10.76 11.70
N ILE A 74 7.23 10.36 10.69
CA ILE A 74 8.58 9.85 10.90
C ILE A 74 9.50 10.99 11.31
N THR A 75 9.96 10.96 12.55
CA THR A 75 10.90 11.94 13.12
C THR A 75 12.24 11.32 13.52
N ASP A 76 12.30 9.99 13.59
CA ASP A 76 13.53 9.28 13.96
C ASP A 76 14.53 9.29 12.81
N ARG A 77 15.78 9.74 13.12
CA ARG A 77 16.87 9.82 12.15
C ARG A 77 17.20 8.47 11.50
N ASN A 78 17.23 7.40 12.32
CA ASN A 78 17.57 6.07 11.82
C ASN A 78 16.46 5.51 10.92
N ALA A 79 15.18 5.81 11.20
CA ALA A 79 14.07 5.44 10.34
C ALA A 79 14.17 6.11 8.97
N LEU A 80 14.33 7.45 8.94
CA LEU A 80 14.53 8.20 7.69
C LEU A 80 15.73 7.70 6.92
N ALA A 81 16.87 7.55 7.60
CA ALA A 81 18.11 7.05 7.00
C ALA A 81 17.93 5.63 6.42
N THR A 82 17.16 4.77 7.09
CA THR A 82 16.87 3.41 6.58
C THR A 82 16.03 3.46 5.32
N ILE A 83 14.98 4.27 5.28
CA ILE A 83 14.16 4.44 4.06
C ILE A 83 15.02 4.97 2.91
N MET A 84 15.80 6.03 3.15
CA MET A 84 16.68 6.63 2.15
C MET A 84 17.75 5.65 1.65
N GLY A 85 18.35 4.87 2.55
CA GLY A 85 19.35 3.84 2.20
C GLY A 85 18.79 2.71 1.34
N ASN A 86 17.52 2.34 1.58
CA ASN A 86 16.82 1.38 0.75
C ASN A 86 16.55 1.93 -0.65
N ILE A 87 16.05 3.16 -0.78
CA ILE A 87 15.82 3.82 -2.09
C ILE A 87 17.15 3.97 -2.86
N GLN A 88 18.24 4.30 -2.16
CA GLN A 88 19.57 4.37 -2.76
C GLN A 88 19.99 3.04 -3.38
N GLN A 89 19.71 1.91 -2.72
CA GLN A 89 20.01 0.59 -3.24
C GLN A 89 19.13 0.22 -4.45
N GLU A 90 17.85 0.60 -4.43
CA GLU A 90 16.88 0.24 -5.48
C GLU A 90 17.17 1.00 -6.79
N SER A 91 17.32 2.31 -6.72
CA SER A 91 17.32 3.16 -7.91
C SER A 91 18.36 4.29 -7.91
N LYS A 92 19.06 4.52 -6.80
CA LYS A 92 19.84 5.75 -6.57
C LYS A 92 19.00 7.02 -6.75
N PHE A 93 17.73 6.97 -6.36
CA PHE A 93 16.71 8.03 -6.50
C PHE A 93 16.36 8.37 -7.96
N ILE A 94 16.56 7.45 -8.87
CA ILE A 94 16.26 7.66 -10.28
C ILE A 94 14.84 7.14 -10.56
N SER A 95 13.91 8.05 -10.84
CA SER A 95 12.51 7.72 -11.03
C SER A 95 12.19 7.02 -12.36
N ASN A 96 12.93 7.31 -13.42
CA ASN A 96 12.69 6.73 -14.74
C ASN A 96 13.62 5.56 -15.10
N ILE A 97 14.12 4.85 -14.09
CA ILE A 97 14.99 3.69 -14.29
C ILE A 97 14.17 2.40 -14.36
N CYS A 98 14.38 1.63 -15.42
CA CYS A 98 13.88 0.26 -15.56
C CYS A 98 14.98 -0.72 -15.15
N GLU A 99 14.62 -1.92 -14.72
CA GLU A 99 15.60 -2.97 -14.40
C GLU A 99 16.62 -3.15 -15.53
N GLY A 100 17.88 -3.37 -15.16
CA GLY A 100 18.97 -3.37 -16.15
C GLY A 100 19.55 -1.99 -16.47
N GLY A 101 19.01 -0.91 -15.89
CA GLY A 101 19.58 0.44 -15.92
C GLY A 101 19.08 1.35 -17.04
N ALA A 102 18.17 0.88 -17.88
CA ALA A 102 17.59 1.70 -18.95
C ALA A 102 16.77 2.88 -18.39
N ARG A 103 16.96 4.08 -18.95
CA ARG A 103 16.19 5.29 -18.62
C ARG A 103 15.04 5.41 -19.60
N VAL A 104 13.84 5.07 -19.14
CA VAL A 104 12.64 5.05 -19.99
C VAL A 104 11.44 5.61 -19.23
N SER A 105 10.41 6.03 -19.95
CA SER A 105 9.13 6.38 -19.35
C SER A 105 8.43 5.14 -18.81
N TYR A 106 7.47 5.36 -17.90
CA TYR A 106 6.72 4.29 -17.24
C TYR A 106 6.15 3.27 -18.22
N ASP A 107 5.53 3.72 -19.30
CA ASP A 107 4.88 2.90 -20.33
C ASP A 107 5.86 2.08 -21.19
N ARG A 108 7.16 2.34 -21.09
CA ARG A 108 8.23 1.66 -21.85
C ARG A 108 9.09 0.71 -21.02
N CYS A 109 8.79 0.53 -19.75
CA CYS A 109 9.42 -0.48 -18.92
C CYS A 109 8.55 -1.75 -18.92
N TYR A 110 8.87 -2.71 -19.77
CA TYR A 110 8.03 -3.88 -20.05
C TYR A 110 8.29 -5.06 -19.11
N SER A 111 9.37 -5.04 -18.36
CA SER A 111 9.74 -6.13 -17.46
C SER A 111 10.65 -5.65 -16.33
N GLY A 112 10.60 -6.37 -15.22
CA GLY A 112 11.44 -6.10 -14.06
C GLY A 112 10.94 -4.95 -13.20
N GLY A 113 11.82 -4.42 -12.36
CA GLY A 113 11.53 -3.31 -11.48
C GLY A 113 11.57 -1.97 -12.18
N TYR A 114 10.73 -1.03 -11.75
CA TYR A 114 10.68 0.33 -12.27
C TYR A 114 10.75 1.38 -11.17
N GLY A 115 11.53 2.40 -11.44
CA GLY A 115 11.52 3.66 -10.71
C GLY A 115 12.10 3.60 -9.30
N LEU A 116 11.67 4.51 -8.47
CA LEU A 116 12.27 4.93 -7.20
C LEU A 116 12.54 3.76 -6.24
N ILE A 117 11.62 2.80 -6.12
CA ILE A 117 11.77 1.62 -5.27
C ILE A 117 11.69 0.31 -6.04
N GLN A 118 11.91 0.36 -7.35
CA GLN A 118 11.90 -0.80 -8.25
C GLN A 118 10.63 -1.64 -8.10
N TRP A 119 9.46 -1.02 -8.37
CA TRP A 119 8.18 -1.74 -8.38
C TRP A 119 8.21 -2.88 -9.39
N THR A 120 8.38 -4.11 -8.91
CA THR A 120 8.59 -5.30 -9.76
C THR A 120 7.30 -6.08 -9.98
N SER A 121 6.42 -6.20 -8.96
CA SER A 121 5.19 -6.96 -9.14
C SER A 121 4.20 -6.19 -10.03
N VAL A 122 3.53 -6.92 -10.93
CA VAL A 122 2.55 -6.36 -11.87
C VAL A 122 1.51 -5.50 -11.16
N ASN A 123 1.03 -5.93 -10.00
CA ASN A 123 0.03 -5.19 -9.24
C ASN A 123 0.57 -3.86 -8.70
N ARG A 124 1.76 -3.85 -8.12
CA ARG A 124 2.36 -2.63 -7.57
C ARG A 124 2.70 -1.64 -8.70
N TYR A 125 3.29 -2.13 -9.78
CA TYR A 125 3.58 -1.35 -10.98
C TYR A 125 2.31 -0.73 -11.57
N ASN A 126 1.27 -1.52 -11.84
CA ASN A 126 0.01 -1.03 -12.38
C ASN A 126 -0.69 -0.03 -11.44
N ASN A 127 -0.56 -0.22 -10.14
CA ASN A 127 -1.14 0.69 -9.16
C ASN A 127 -0.44 2.06 -9.15
N LEU A 128 0.87 2.15 -9.44
CA LEU A 128 1.55 3.42 -9.68
C LEU A 128 0.89 4.20 -10.83
N GLY A 129 0.69 3.54 -11.96
CA GLY A 129 0.03 4.17 -13.12
C GLY A 129 -1.42 4.60 -12.82
N LYS A 130 -2.19 3.75 -12.13
CA LYS A 130 -3.56 4.08 -11.71
C LYS A 130 -3.59 5.25 -10.73
N PHE A 131 -2.69 5.26 -9.76
CA PHE A 131 -2.57 6.35 -8.80
C PHE A 131 -2.30 7.67 -9.51
N CYS A 132 -1.28 7.72 -10.39
CA CYS A 132 -0.97 8.94 -11.10
C CYS A 132 -2.09 9.39 -12.05
N LYS A 133 -2.79 8.47 -12.69
CA LYS A 133 -3.99 8.80 -13.47
C LYS A 133 -5.08 9.44 -12.62
N ASN A 134 -5.32 8.94 -11.41
CA ASN A 134 -6.37 9.44 -10.53
C ASN A 134 -6.03 10.77 -9.86
N TYR A 135 -4.74 11.01 -9.59
CA TYR A 135 -4.28 12.18 -8.83
C TYR A 135 -3.49 13.19 -9.67
N GLY A 136 -3.52 13.06 -11.00
CA GLY A 136 -2.92 14.02 -11.93
C GLY A 136 -1.41 14.13 -11.82
N CYS A 137 -0.69 12.99 -11.70
CA CYS A 137 0.77 12.98 -11.69
C CYS A 137 1.36 12.16 -12.86
N ASP A 138 2.65 12.36 -13.13
CA ASP A 138 3.41 11.54 -14.06
C ASP A 138 4.04 10.34 -13.33
N PRO A 139 3.72 9.08 -13.69
CA PRO A 139 4.31 7.89 -13.07
C PRO A 139 5.81 7.72 -13.35
N SER A 140 6.38 8.50 -14.27
CA SER A 140 7.83 8.53 -14.54
C SER A 140 8.56 9.57 -13.71
N SER A 141 7.85 10.49 -13.07
CA SER A 141 8.45 11.60 -12.31
C SER A 141 8.81 11.19 -10.89
N LEU A 142 9.79 11.86 -10.32
CA LEU A 142 10.16 11.71 -8.92
C LEU A 142 9.00 12.08 -7.99
N GLU A 143 8.27 13.15 -8.32
CA GLU A 143 7.11 13.61 -7.57
C GLU A 143 6.01 12.55 -7.53
N GLY A 144 5.56 12.08 -8.70
CA GLY A 144 4.50 11.08 -8.80
C GLY A 144 4.83 9.80 -8.05
N GLN A 145 6.07 9.35 -8.18
CA GLN A 145 6.54 8.13 -7.52
C GLN A 145 6.70 8.29 -6.00
N THR A 146 7.19 9.43 -5.53
CA THR A 146 7.29 9.72 -4.09
C THR A 146 5.90 9.80 -3.47
N ARG A 147 4.95 10.47 -4.11
CA ARG A 147 3.56 10.53 -3.68
C ARG A 147 2.91 9.14 -3.64
N TYR A 148 3.10 8.34 -4.69
CA TYR A 148 2.59 6.96 -4.70
C TYR A 148 3.25 6.10 -3.62
N MET A 149 4.56 6.12 -3.49
CA MET A 149 5.32 5.37 -2.49
C MET A 149 4.78 5.60 -1.07
N ILE A 150 4.57 6.87 -0.70
CA ILE A 150 4.04 7.24 0.62
C ILE A 150 2.59 6.74 0.81
N ASN A 151 1.77 6.75 -0.24
CA ASN A 151 0.36 6.35 -0.19
C ASN A 151 0.13 4.86 -0.53
N GLU A 152 1.16 4.13 -0.89
CA GLU A 152 1.05 2.72 -1.23
C GLU A 152 0.63 1.89 -0.02
N SER A 153 -0.38 1.03 -0.17
CA SER A 153 -0.93 0.24 0.94
C SER A 153 0.11 -0.61 1.66
N VAL A 154 1.14 -1.08 0.94
CA VAL A 154 2.25 -1.84 1.54
C VAL A 154 3.08 -0.94 2.43
N PHE A 155 3.47 0.27 1.99
CA PHE A 155 4.19 1.21 2.83
C PHE A 155 3.36 1.63 4.04
N GLN A 156 2.09 1.98 3.85
CA GLN A 156 1.18 2.40 4.91
C GLN A 156 1.00 1.32 5.99
N ARG A 157 1.03 0.04 5.63
CA ARG A 157 0.98 -1.06 6.61
C ARG A 157 2.15 -1.06 7.57
N TYR A 158 3.36 -0.72 7.10
CA TYR A 158 4.57 -0.73 7.92
C TYR A 158 4.98 0.67 8.41
N LEU A 159 4.29 1.72 7.97
CA LEU A 159 4.55 3.09 8.38
C LEU A 159 4.55 3.30 9.90
N PRO A 160 3.62 2.72 10.70
CA PRO A 160 3.66 2.87 12.15
C PRO A 160 4.97 2.40 12.79
N MET A 161 5.66 1.42 12.19
CA MET A 161 6.96 0.95 12.69
C MET A 161 8.08 1.96 12.41
N PHE A 162 8.00 2.69 11.29
CA PHE A 162 8.93 3.79 10.99
C PHE A 162 8.61 5.07 11.78
N GLU A 163 7.36 5.28 12.18
CA GLU A 163 6.92 6.41 13.01
C GLU A 163 7.26 6.24 14.49
N GLY A 164 7.77 5.06 14.88
CA GLY A 164 8.38 4.83 16.19
C GLY A 164 9.70 5.57 16.35
N SER A 165 10.30 5.49 17.53
CA SER A 165 11.56 6.17 17.83
C SER A 165 12.52 5.30 18.62
N GLY A 166 13.83 5.66 18.57
CA GLY A 166 14.87 5.04 19.37
C GLY A 166 15.33 3.66 18.90
N GLN A 167 14.94 3.23 17.70
CA GLN A 167 15.38 1.97 17.15
C GLN A 167 16.71 2.11 16.38
N THR A 168 17.45 1.03 16.30
CA THR A 168 18.67 0.94 15.47
C THR A 168 18.29 0.80 14.00
N ILE A 169 19.23 1.09 13.09
CA ILE A 169 19.08 0.83 11.66
C ILE A 169 18.74 -0.64 11.42
N ALA A 170 19.42 -1.58 12.07
CA ALA A 170 19.14 -3.01 11.93
C ALA A 170 17.69 -3.38 12.27
N GLN A 171 17.10 -2.75 13.28
CA GLN A 171 15.69 -2.94 13.63
C GLN A 171 14.75 -2.34 12.57
N TYR A 172 15.05 -1.13 12.06
CA TYR A 172 14.27 -0.53 10.97
C TYR A 172 14.41 -1.26 9.63
N MET A 173 15.47 -2.05 9.42
CA MET A 173 15.57 -2.91 8.24
C MET A 173 14.48 -3.99 8.19
N THR A 174 13.89 -4.37 9.32
CA THR A 174 12.77 -5.33 9.34
C THR A 174 11.52 -4.80 8.63
N PRO A 175 10.91 -3.67 9.01
CA PRO A 175 9.78 -3.10 8.27
C PRO A 175 10.17 -2.73 6.83
N ALA A 176 11.41 -2.30 6.57
CA ALA A 176 11.88 -2.01 5.22
C ALA A 176 11.89 -3.27 4.34
N TYR A 177 12.29 -4.42 4.88
CA TYR A 177 12.23 -5.70 4.18
C TYR A 177 10.78 -6.06 3.79
N TYR A 178 9.85 -5.98 4.71
CA TYR A 178 8.45 -6.31 4.43
C TYR A 178 7.78 -5.31 3.46
N TRP A 179 8.20 -4.05 3.48
CA TRP A 179 7.72 -3.05 2.54
C TRP A 179 8.22 -3.32 1.11
N LEU A 180 9.52 -3.55 0.94
CA LEU A 180 10.15 -3.66 -0.37
C LEU A 180 10.17 -5.08 -0.93
N GLY A 181 10.33 -6.10 -0.06
CA GLY A 181 10.33 -7.51 -0.46
C GLY A 181 11.58 -7.93 -1.23
N TRP A 182 12.76 -7.37 -0.92
CA TRP A 182 13.98 -7.73 -1.63
C TRP A 182 14.41 -9.17 -1.38
N GLY A 183 14.94 -9.84 -2.41
CA GLY A 183 15.56 -11.16 -2.28
C GLY A 183 17.00 -11.09 -1.74
N ILE A 184 17.75 -10.04 -2.11
CA ILE A 184 19.14 -9.79 -1.70
C ILE A 184 19.22 -8.47 -0.95
N LYS A 185 19.76 -8.48 0.25
CA LYS A 185 19.90 -7.27 1.09
C LYS A 185 20.77 -6.20 0.42
N GLY A 186 21.83 -6.58 -0.28
CA GLY A 186 22.77 -5.64 -0.87
C GLY A 186 23.39 -4.70 0.18
N ASN A 187 23.66 -3.46 -0.23
CA ASN A 187 24.28 -2.44 0.61
C ASN A 187 23.30 -1.52 1.35
N ARG A 188 21.99 -1.90 1.46
CA ARG A 188 20.95 -1.05 2.03
C ARG A 188 21.28 -0.50 3.41
N GLU A 189 21.79 -1.37 4.27
CA GLU A 189 22.16 -0.99 5.63
C GLU A 189 23.40 -0.09 5.65
N LEU A 190 24.38 -0.33 4.79
CA LEU A 190 25.54 0.54 4.62
C LEU A 190 25.11 1.94 4.17
N TYR A 191 24.25 2.03 3.16
CA TYR A 191 23.70 3.30 2.71
C TYR A 191 22.87 4.00 3.80
N ALA A 192 22.14 3.26 4.62
CA ALA A 192 21.42 3.84 5.74
C ALA A 192 22.41 4.49 6.76
N TYR A 193 23.51 3.83 7.11
CA TYR A 193 24.53 4.43 7.96
C TYR A 193 25.18 5.68 7.33
N ASP A 194 25.33 5.70 6.00
CA ASP A 194 25.85 6.89 5.32
C ASP A 194 24.84 8.06 5.37
N TYR A 195 23.53 7.78 5.25
CA TYR A 195 22.51 8.81 5.45
C TYR A 195 22.45 9.30 6.90
N VAL A 196 22.64 8.46 7.91
CA VAL A 196 22.74 8.92 9.31
C VAL A 196 23.83 9.99 9.45
N LYS A 197 24.97 9.84 8.79
CA LYS A 197 26.08 10.83 8.85
C LYS A 197 25.71 12.15 8.14
N LYS A 198 24.93 12.08 7.04
CA LYS A 198 24.52 13.24 6.23
C LYS A 198 23.34 14.01 6.82
N LEU A 199 22.43 13.32 7.54
CA LEU A 199 21.26 13.96 8.13
C LEU A 199 21.66 14.87 9.28
N LYS A 200 21.28 16.15 9.17
CA LYS A 200 21.54 17.20 10.18
C LYS A 200 20.20 17.64 10.77
N HIS A 201 20.18 17.84 12.08
CA HIS A 201 19.01 18.38 12.75
C HIS A 201 18.79 19.84 12.35
N MET A 202 17.54 20.22 12.07
CA MET A 202 17.19 21.63 11.89
C MET A 202 17.16 22.30 13.25
N VAL A 203 17.94 23.35 13.41
CA VAL A 203 17.96 24.21 14.60
C VAL A 203 16.94 25.34 14.41
#